data_95935364bdb6be10b7740285a547ce1f
#
_entry.id   95935364bdb6be10b7740285a547ce1f
#
_cell.length_a   1.000
_cell.length_b   1.000
_cell.length_c   1.000
_cell.angle_alpha   90.00
_cell.angle_beta   90.00
_cell.angle_gamma   90.00
#
_symmetry.space_group_name_H-M   'P 1'
#
loop_
_entity.id
_entity.type
_entity.pdbx_description
1 polymer ?
#
loop_
_entity_poly.entity_id
_entity_poly.type
_entity_poly.pdbx_seq_one_letter_code
_entity_poly.pdbx_strand_id
1 'polypeptide(L)'
;MHIRALAAAAVTFVITSTAHADGLPPGPPPPVATACCELPPLWTGVYLGTHVGGAWSDPTWSFPFVESFSTIPGQSFSPSASGPVWGGHLGVNYQFHHFLVGAEVGYAGNWLGALTTGPFAIAPLDRFAISAADLLTIAARFGVVVHDQYLLYAKAGFASSLIELNAGSATGITAHGRERENGWLVSAGLESRIISNVVFGLEYNYISLSSERFSTLTGGITPGGPFNADIGNLNMQTFVARLSILFGPNACCSEGVLGKY
;
A
#
# COMPACT_ATOMS: atom_id res chain seq x y z
N MET A 1 -41.90 -2.62 -44.94
CA MET A 1 -43.19 -2.80 -44.27
C MET A 1 -43.21 -1.91 -43.04
N HIS A 2 -43.90 -0.82 -43.16
CA HIS A 2 -44.45 0.15 -42.19
C HIS A 2 -43.57 0.68 -41.05
N ILE A 3 -42.85 1.77 -41.37
CA ILE A 3 -42.33 2.77 -40.46
C ILE A 3 -43.48 3.72 -40.11
N ARG A 4 -43.82 3.89 -38.82
CA ARG A 4 -44.68 4.95 -38.34
C ARG A 4 -43.87 5.99 -37.59
N ALA A 5 -43.77 7.17 -38.21
CA ALA A 5 -43.22 8.39 -37.61
C ALA A 5 -44.26 8.97 -36.63
N LEU A 6 -43.84 9.31 -35.41
CA LEU A 6 -44.59 10.15 -34.48
C LEU A 6 -44.01 11.56 -34.53
N ALA A 7 -44.83 12.49 -34.98
CA ALA A 7 -44.53 13.92 -34.92
C ALA A 7 -44.92 14.46 -33.53
N ALA A 8 -43.95 15.12 -32.85
CA ALA A 8 -44.22 15.85 -31.63
C ALA A 8 -44.47 17.33 -31.99
N ALA A 9 -45.65 17.80 -31.66
CA ALA A 9 -46.04 19.21 -31.82
C ALA A 9 -45.57 20.01 -30.61
N ALA A 10 -44.71 21.00 -30.83
CA ALA A 10 -44.33 21.99 -29.81
C ALA A 10 -45.39 23.12 -29.79
N VAL A 11 -46.03 23.28 -28.65
CA VAL A 11 -46.94 24.40 -28.38
C VAL A 11 -46.15 25.51 -27.73
N THR A 12 -45.92 26.60 -28.47
CA THR A 12 -45.26 27.81 -27.94
C THR A 12 -46.31 28.71 -27.32
N PHE A 13 -46.24 28.92 -26.01
CA PHE A 13 -47.06 29.87 -25.27
C PHE A 13 -46.31 31.21 -25.18
N VAL A 14 -46.82 32.22 -25.91
CA VAL A 14 -46.34 33.59 -25.81
C VAL A 14 -47.14 34.30 -24.76
N ILE A 15 -46.50 34.63 -23.61
CA ILE A 15 -47.08 35.44 -22.56
C ILE A 15 -46.51 36.87 -22.75
N THR A 16 -47.31 37.78 -23.25
CA THR A 16 -47.00 39.22 -23.27
C THR A 16 -47.39 39.85 -21.92
N SER A 17 -46.39 40.12 -21.07
CA SER A 17 -46.57 40.93 -19.87
C SER A 17 -46.19 42.37 -20.16
N THR A 18 -47.17 43.27 -20.02
CA THR A 18 -46.92 44.73 -20.03
C THR A 18 -46.33 45.13 -18.70
N ALA A 19 -45.03 45.54 -18.73
CA ALA A 19 -44.38 46.08 -17.56
C ALA A 19 -44.75 47.56 -17.41
N HIS A 20 -45.38 47.93 -16.30
CA HIS A 20 -45.46 49.35 -15.87
C HIS A 20 -44.21 49.63 -15.04
N ALA A 21 -43.42 50.58 -15.51
CA ALA A 21 -42.25 51.06 -14.79
C ALA A 21 -42.68 52.18 -13.84
N ASP A 22 -42.86 51.85 -12.56
CA ASP A 22 -42.91 52.89 -11.51
C ASP A 22 -41.47 53.21 -11.13
N GLY A 23 -41.11 54.46 -11.34
CA GLY A 23 -39.73 54.98 -11.17
C GLY A 23 -39.35 55.21 -9.72
N LEU A 24 -39.10 54.12 -9.00
CA LEU A 24 -38.31 54.20 -7.75
C LEU A 24 -36.83 54.00 -8.08
N PRO A 25 -35.93 54.81 -7.51
CA PRO A 25 -34.50 54.63 -7.72
C PRO A 25 -34.11 53.22 -7.24
N PRO A 26 -33.28 52.49 -7.98
CA PRO A 26 -32.82 51.19 -7.57
C PRO A 26 -32.18 51.28 -6.19
N GLY A 27 -32.72 50.50 -5.23
CA GLY A 27 -32.12 50.38 -3.91
C GLY A 27 -30.67 49.87 -4.02
N PRO A 28 -29.81 50.17 -3.04
CA PRO A 28 -28.46 49.68 -3.07
C PRO A 28 -28.47 48.15 -3.21
N PRO A 29 -27.59 47.60 -4.07
CA PRO A 29 -27.55 46.17 -4.24
C PRO A 29 -27.33 45.48 -2.87
N PRO A 30 -28.02 44.36 -2.60
CA PRO A 30 -27.84 43.65 -1.35
C PRO A 30 -26.33 43.33 -1.21
N PRO A 31 -25.80 43.45 0.02
CA PRO A 31 -24.40 43.07 0.22
C PRO A 31 -24.21 41.66 -0.29
N VAL A 32 -23.33 41.51 -1.27
CA VAL A 32 -22.91 40.18 -1.74
C VAL A 32 -22.26 39.54 -0.52
N ALA A 33 -22.97 38.58 0.07
CA ALA A 33 -22.37 37.75 1.10
C ALA A 33 -21.18 37.05 0.45
N THR A 34 -19.99 37.58 0.75
CA THR A 34 -18.75 36.89 0.43
C THR A 34 -18.78 35.62 1.27
N ALA A 35 -19.33 34.55 0.71
CA ALA A 35 -19.16 33.21 1.29
C ALA A 35 -17.64 33.01 1.38
N CYS A 36 -17.11 33.12 2.58
CA CYS A 36 -15.75 32.72 2.85
C CYS A 36 -15.71 31.23 2.50
N CYS A 37 -15.21 30.88 1.30
CA CYS A 37 -14.86 29.54 0.97
C CYS A 37 -13.76 29.14 1.94
N GLU A 38 -14.10 28.42 2.98
CA GLU A 38 -13.14 27.75 3.81
C GLU A 38 -12.38 26.83 2.86
N LEU A 39 -11.10 27.12 2.62
CA LEU A 39 -10.26 26.29 1.76
C LEU A 39 -10.26 24.89 2.34
N PRO A 40 -10.62 23.86 1.53
CA PRO A 40 -10.64 22.51 2.04
C PRO A 40 -9.25 22.11 2.53
N PRO A 41 -9.16 21.27 3.55
CA PRO A 41 -7.87 20.81 4.06
C PRO A 41 -6.98 20.26 2.95
N LEU A 42 -5.74 20.70 2.91
CA LEU A 42 -4.79 20.41 1.82
C LEU A 42 -4.52 18.92 1.61
N TRP A 43 -4.65 18.09 2.66
CA TRP A 43 -4.32 16.67 2.64
C TRP A 43 -5.56 15.76 2.60
N THR A 44 -6.75 16.32 2.58
CA THR A 44 -7.99 15.53 2.45
C THR A 44 -8.17 15.08 1.01
N GLY A 45 -8.49 13.80 0.83
CA GLY A 45 -8.77 13.23 -0.49
C GLY A 45 -8.37 11.77 -0.61
N VAL A 46 -8.55 11.23 -1.80
CA VAL A 46 -8.06 9.92 -2.20
C VAL A 46 -6.68 10.09 -2.82
N TYR A 47 -5.77 9.21 -2.53
CA TYR A 47 -4.45 9.22 -3.16
C TYR A 47 -4.09 7.85 -3.72
N LEU A 48 -3.37 7.88 -4.82
CA LEU A 48 -2.80 6.71 -5.48
C LEU A 48 -1.31 6.97 -5.69
N GLY A 49 -0.48 5.98 -5.43
CA GLY A 49 0.95 6.15 -5.59
C GLY A 49 1.71 4.86 -5.81
N THR A 50 3.00 5.04 -6.01
CA THR A 50 3.98 3.97 -6.13
C THR A 50 5.07 4.15 -5.07
N HIS A 51 5.75 3.06 -4.76
CA HIS A 51 6.90 3.10 -3.88
C HIS A 51 8.00 2.15 -4.35
N VAL A 52 9.24 2.48 -4.01
CA VAL A 52 10.42 1.67 -4.33
C VAL A 52 11.44 1.83 -3.21
N GLY A 53 12.16 0.76 -2.90
CA GLY A 53 13.16 0.78 -1.83
C GLY A 53 13.85 -0.54 -1.61
N GLY A 54 14.29 -0.76 -0.39
CA GLY A 54 14.94 -1.98 0.06
C GLY A 54 14.21 -2.64 1.23
N ALA A 55 14.33 -3.95 1.29
CA ALA A 55 13.84 -4.79 2.36
C ALA A 55 14.97 -5.63 2.94
N TRP A 56 14.91 -5.92 4.24
CA TRP A 56 15.81 -6.84 4.93
C TRP A 56 15.08 -7.60 6.03
N SER A 57 15.57 -8.81 6.31
CA SER A 57 15.01 -9.72 7.30
C SER A 57 16.07 -10.73 7.74
N ASP A 58 16.00 -11.18 8.97
CA ASP A 58 16.85 -12.24 9.52
C ASP A 58 15.95 -13.39 10.06
N PRO A 59 15.34 -14.20 9.15
CA PRO A 59 14.49 -15.32 9.57
C PRO A 59 15.31 -16.38 10.29
N THR A 60 14.75 -16.94 11.37
CA THR A 60 15.38 -18.04 12.08
C THR A 60 14.74 -19.36 11.66
N TRP A 61 15.55 -20.26 11.15
CA TRP A 61 15.16 -21.63 10.82
C TRP A 61 15.53 -22.56 11.96
N SER A 62 14.63 -23.45 12.34
CA SER A 62 14.90 -24.51 13.29
C SER A 62 14.36 -25.85 12.80
N PHE A 63 15.10 -26.91 13.07
CA PHE A 63 14.78 -28.25 12.66
C PHE A 63 14.48 -29.09 13.90
N PRO A 64 13.19 -29.36 14.21
CA PRO A 64 12.83 -30.13 15.39
C PRO A 64 13.11 -31.63 15.24
N PHE A 65 13.24 -32.12 13.99
CA PHE A 65 13.42 -33.56 13.67
C PHE A 65 14.60 -33.78 12.74
N VAL A 66 15.02 -35.06 12.63
CA VAL A 66 15.92 -35.48 11.56
C VAL A 66 15.11 -35.56 10.28
N GLU A 67 15.50 -34.77 9.30
CA GLU A 67 14.82 -34.68 8.01
C GLU A 67 15.67 -35.25 6.89
N SER A 68 15.09 -35.33 5.68
CA SER A 68 15.76 -35.88 4.50
C SER A 68 17.04 -35.12 4.06
N PHE A 69 17.30 -33.97 4.63
CA PHE A 69 18.46 -33.10 4.36
C PHE A 69 19.56 -33.21 5.42
N SER A 70 19.66 -34.34 6.12
CA SER A 70 20.68 -34.58 7.14
C SER A 70 20.70 -33.50 8.26
N THR A 71 19.52 -32.97 8.60
CA THR A 71 19.36 -32.01 9.67
C THR A 71 19.53 -32.66 11.04
N ILE A 72 20.11 -31.92 11.99
CA ILE A 72 20.29 -32.35 13.37
C ILE A 72 19.15 -31.75 14.22
N PRO A 73 18.40 -32.55 15.00
CA PRO A 73 17.36 -32.04 15.86
C PRO A 73 17.87 -30.94 16.80
N GLY A 74 17.14 -29.82 16.86
CA GLY A 74 17.51 -28.67 17.70
C GLY A 74 18.53 -27.73 17.06
N GLN A 75 18.97 -27.98 15.85
CA GLN A 75 19.85 -27.06 15.12
C GLN A 75 19.03 -25.91 14.56
N SER A 76 19.57 -24.70 14.66
CA SER A 76 18.98 -23.48 14.11
C SER A 76 20.03 -22.62 13.41
N PHE A 77 19.61 -21.86 12.41
CA PHE A 77 20.45 -20.87 11.75
C PHE A 77 19.58 -19.68 11.24
N SER A 78 20.20 -18.52 11.10
CA SER A 78 19.49 -17.29 10.70
C SER A 78 20.22 -16.68 9.50
N PRO A 79 19.79 -17.00 8.26
CA PRO A 79 20.35 -16.35 7.08
C PRO A 79 19.80 -14.92 6.96
N SER A 80 20.68 -13.96 6.66
CA SER A 80 20.25 -12.61 6.34
C SER A 80 19.67 -12.57 4.93
N ALA A 81 18.43 -12.12 4.81
CA ALA A 81 17.74 -11.91 3.56
C ALA A 81 17.65 -10.40 3.26
N SER A 82 17.92 -10.02 2.04
CA SER A 82 17.73 -8.65 1.58
C SER A 82 17.35 -8.61 0.11
N GLY A 83 16.68 -7.51 -0.29
CA GLY A 83 16.28 -7.37 -1.69
C GLY A 83 15.54 -6.07 -1.96
N PRO A 84 15.34 -5.74 -3.23
CA PRO A 84 14.54 -4.61 -3.62
C PRO A 84 13.05 -4.87 -3.36
N VAL A 85 12.34 -3.81 -3.01
CA VAL A 85 10.88 -3.78 -2.87
C VAL A 85 10.33 -2.67 -3.76
N TRP A 86 9.23 -2.95 -4.43
CA TRP A 86 8.53 -1.99 -5.28
C TRP A 86 7.04 -2.32 -5.31
N GLY A 87 6.21 -1.29 -5.47
CA GLY A 87 4.77 -1.52 -5.45
C GLY A 87 3.94 -0.29 -5.63
N GLY A 88 2.66 -0.45 -5.33
CA GLY A 88 1.66 0.61 -5.36
C GLY A 88 0.86 0.68 -4.06
N HIS A 89 0.27 1.83 -3.83
CA HIS A 89 -0.61 2.05 -2.69
C HIS A 89 -1.78 2.96 -3.08
N LEU A 90 -2.89 2.72 -2.46
CA LEU A 90 -4.12 3.50 -2.58
C LEU A 90 -4.63 3.81 -1.20
N GLY A 91 -5.03 5.05 -0.96
CA GLY A 91 -5.56 5.41 0.35
C GLY A 91 -6.48 6.60 0.31
N VAL A 92 -7.04 6.89 1.46
CA VAL A 92 -7.91 8.03 1.72
C VAL A 92 -7.44 8.73 2.98
N ASN A 93 -7.35 10.05 2.91
CA ASN A 93 -6.98 10.92 4.02
C ASN A 93 -8.12 11.89 4.32
N TYR A 94 -8.31 12.18 5.59
CA TYR A 94 -9.15 13.26 6.08
C TYR A 94 -8.34 14.10 7.07
N GLN A 95 -8.14 15.37 6.75
CA GLN A 95 -7.45 16.34 7.59
C GLN A 95 -8.45 17.17 8.38
N PHE A 96 -8.18 17.32 9.66
CA PHE A 96 -8.90 18.23 10.55
C PHE A 96 -7.89 19.07 11.32
N HIS A 97 -7.85 20.34 11.04
CA HIS A 97 -6.83 21.27 11.51
C HIS A 97 -5.42 20.79 11.11
N HIS A 98 -4.56 20.49 12.08
CA HIS A 98 -3.20 20.00 11.87
C HIS A 98 -3.10 18.44 11.93
N PHE A 99 -4.21 17.77 12.22
CA PHE A 99 -4.22 16.30 12.32
C PHE A 99 -4.79 15.67 11.06
N LEU A 100 -4.32 14.48 10.76
CA LEU A 100 -4.78 13.69 9.65
C LEU A 100 -5.10 12.28 10.13
N VAL A 101 -6.22 11.75 9.68
CA VAL A 101 -6.58 10.34 9.80
C VAL A 101 -6.84 9.77 8.42
N GLY A 102 -6.54 8.50 8.22
CA GLY A 102 -6.72 7.87 6.93
C GLY A 102 -6.66 6.36 6.98
N ALA A 103 -6.83 5.76 5.82
CA ALA A 103 -6.65 4.34 5.59
C ALA A 103 -5.91 4.12 4.28
N GLU A 104 -5.09 3.09 4.22
CA GLU A 104 -4.27 2.77 3.06
C GLU A 104 -4.26 1.27 2.81
N VAL A 105 -4.35 0.88 1.55
CA VAL A 105 -4.08 -0.46 1.06
C VAL A 105 -2.81 -0.38 0.21
N GLY A 106 -1.86 -1.25 0.48
CA GLY A 106 -0.62 -1.34 -0.26
C GLY A 106 -0.42 -2.75 -0.82
N TYR A 107 0.18 -2.82 -2.00
CA TYR A 107 0.65 -4.06 -2.59
C TYR A 107 2.08 -3.86 -3.08
N ALA A 108 2.98 -4.73 -2.68
CA ALA A 108 4.36 -4.72 -3.11
C ALA A 108 4.79 -6.09 -3.62
N GLY A 109 5.42 -6.10 -4.80
CA GLY A 109 6.30 -7.17 -5.20
C GLY A 109 7.60 -7.01 -4.41
N ASN A 110 8.06 -8.05 -3.79
CA ASN A 110 9.35 -8.00 -3.16
C ASN A 110 10.18 -9.21 -3.64
N TRP A 111 11.46 -8.98 -3.81
CA TRP A 111 12.42 -10.01 -4.14
C TRP A 111 13.35 -10.21 -2.95
N LEU A 112 12.73 -10.21 -1.76
CA LEU A 112 13.44 -10.57 -0.55
C LEU A 112 13.81 -12.05 -0.66
N GLY A 113 15.09 -12.32 -0.75
CA GLY A 113 15.59 -13.68 -0.87
C GLY A 113 16.86 -13.87 -0.08
N ALA A 114 16.97 -15.03 0.53
CA ALA A 114 18.24 -15.53 1.05
C ALA A 114 18.53 -16.89 0.42
N LEU A 115 19.73 -17.04 -0.08
CA LEU A 115 20.28 -18.31 -0.48
C LEU A 115 21.44 -18.64 0.47
N THR A 116 21.30 -19.70 1.22
CA THR A 116 22.39 -20.18 2.06
C THR A 116 22.77 -21.60 1.70
N THR A 117 24.06 -21.89 1.72
CA THR A 117 24.55 -23.28 1.71
C THR A 117 24.58 -23.77 3.14
N GLY A 118 24.08 -24.99 3.37
CA GLY A 118 23.83 -25.51 4.69
C GLY A 118 25.01 -25.40 5.65
N PRO A 119 24.75 -24.95 6.89
CA PRO A 119 25.76 -24.95 7.95
C PRO A 119 26.05 -26.33 8.49
N PHE A 120 25.51 -27.37 7.84
CA PHE A 120 25.56 -28.75 8.32
C PHE A 120 26.88 -29.39 7.95
N ALA A 121 27.66 -29.76 8.96
CA ALA A 121 28.94 -30.45 8.77
C ALA A 121 28.82 -31.76 7.99
N ILE A 122 27.62 -32.37 7.96
CA ILE A 122 27.34 -33.67 7.31
C ILE A 122 26.90 -33.46 5.84
N ALA A 123 26.33 -32.33 5.47
CA ALA A 123 25.86 -32.03 4.10
C ALA A 123 26.15 -30.56 3.72
N PRO A 124 27.43 -30.19 3.53
CA PRO A 124 27.83 -28.79 3.28
C PRO A 124 27.39 -28.27 1.90
N LEU A 125 26.85 -29.12 1.03
CA LEU A 125 26.40 -28.75 -0.31
C LEU A 125 24.88 -28.60 -0.43
N ASP A 126 24.13 -28.85 0.65
CA ASP A 126 22.69 -28.62 0.67
C ASP A 126 22.40 -27.12 0.62
N ARG A 127 21.42 -26.74 -0.19
CA ARG A 127 21.05 -25.34 -0.43
C ARG A 127 19.64 -25.09 0.10
N PHE A 128 19.50 -24.00 0.81
CA PHE A 128 18.22 -23.54 1.34
C PHE A 128 17.97 -22.12 0.84
N ALA A 129 16.85 -21.93 0.18
CA ALA A 129 16.40 -20.64 -0.31
C ALA A 129 15.03 -20.32 0.29
N ILE A 130 14.89 -19.13 0.79
CA ILE A 130 13.61 -18.52 1.16
C ILE A 130 13.40 -17.28 0.31
N SER A 131 12.20 -17.10 -0.18
CA SER A 131 11.79 -15.87 -0.85
C SER A 131 10.41 -15.44 -0.41
N ALA A 132 10.22 -14.14 -0.28
CA ALA A 132 8.91 -13.53 -0.13
C ALA A 132 8.53 -12.91 -1.48
N ALA A 133 7.39 -13.32 -2.04
CA ALA A 133 7.04 -12.97 -3.41
C ALA A 133 6.14 -11.74 -3.50
N ASP A 134 5.19 -11.61 -2.58
CA ASP A 134 4.23 -10.50 -2.54
C ASP A 134 3.99 -10.04 -1.09
N LEU A 135 3.55 -8.81 -0.95
CA LEU A 135 3.17 -8.23 0.32
C LEU A 135 1.91 -7.39 0.11
N LEU A 136 0.81 -7.81 0.72
CA LEU A 136 -0.42 -7.04 0.83
C LEU A 136 -0.50 -6.42 2.20
N THR A 137 -0.84 -5.12 2.27
CA THR A 137 -1.00 -4.39 3.53
C THR A 137 -2.31 -3.63 3.56
N ILE A 138 -2.94 -3.58 4.73
CA ILE A 138 -4.13 -2.75 4.99
C ILE A 138 -3.89 -2.07 6.34
N ALA A 139 -3.81 -0.74 6.34
CA ALA A 139 -3.42 0.01 7.52
C ALA A 139 -4.28 1.25 7.76
N ALA A 140 -4.51 1.56 9.02
CA ALA A 140 -4.95 2.88 9.45
C ALA A 140 -3.74 3.82 9.49
N ARG A 141 -3.96 5.09 9.16
CA ARG A 141 -2.94 6.14 9.09
C ARG A 141 -3.35 7.29 10.00
N PHE A 142 -2.39 7.78 10.78
CA PHE A 142 -2.53 8.96 11.61
C PHE A 142 -1.32 9.87 11.40
N GLY A 143 -1.55 11.18 11.22
CA GLY A 143 -0.48 12.13 10.94
C GLY A 143 -0.71 13.52 11.49
N VAL A 144 0.37 14.31 11.44
CA VAL A 144 0.38 15.72 11.79
C VAL A 144 0.93 16.53 10.60
N VAL A 145 0.15 17.50 10.17
CA VAL A 145 0.53 18.43 9.09
C VAL A 145 1.34 19.57 9.68
N VAL A 146 2.52 19.80 9.13
CA VAL A 146 3.44 20.86 9.53
C VAL A 146 3.65 21.83 8.37
N HIS A 147 3.43 23.10 8.61
CA HIS A 147 3.55 24.16 7.59
C HIS A 147 2.77 23.87 6.30
N ASP A 148 1.59 23.20 6.41
CA ASP A 148 0.70 22.84 5.30
C ASP A 148 1.34 22.02 4.16
N GLN A 149 2.65 21.94 4.11
CA GLN A 149 3.43 21.30 3.07
C GLN A 149 3.99 19.93 3.49
N TYR A 150 4.21 19.71 4.77
CA TYR A 150 4.82 18.48 5.29
C TYR A 150 3.83 17.70 6.13
N LEU A 151 3.82 16.39 5.95
CA LEU A 151 3.03 15.46 6.75
C LEU A 151 3.96 14.44 7.41
N LEU A 152 4.00 14.45 8.73
CA LEU A 152 4.60 13.37 9.52
C LEU A 152 3.49 12.41 9.92
N TYR A 153 3.67 11.12 9.69
CA TYR A 153 2.64 10.13 9.96
C TYR A 153 3.17 8.80 10.48
N ALA A 154 2.28 8.08 11.14
CA ALA A 154 2.44 6.67 11.48
C ALA A 154 1.28 5.86 10.90
N LYS A 155 1.53 4.57 10.62
CA LYS A 155 0.53 3.60 10.21
C LYS A 155 0.61 2.37 11.09
N ALA A 156 -0.54 1.72 11.28
CA ALA A 156 -0.60 0.39 11.88
C ALA A 156 -1.70 -0.41 11.22
N GLY A 157 -1.49 -1.71 11.04
CA GLY A 157 -2.44 -2.53 10.35
C GLY A 157 -2.03 -3.97 10.16
N PHE A 158 -2.70 -4.60 9.20
CA PHE A 158 -2.53 -5.99 8.82
C PHE A 158 -1.58 -6.10 7.63
N ALA A 159 -0.78 -7.17 7.62
CA ALA A 159 0.10 -7.55 6.53
C ALA A 159 -0.07 -9.02 6.18
N SER A 160 0.03 -9.36 4.90
CA SER A 160 -0.03 -10.73 4.40
C SER A 160 0.98 -10.89 3.27
N SER A 161 1.85 -11.90 3.37
CA SER A 161 2.88 -12.18 2.37
C SER A 161 2.91 -13.65 2.00
N LEU A 162 3.25 -13.93 0.76
CA LEU A 162 3.44 -15.28 0.25
C LEU A 162 4.90 -15.67 0.40
N ILE A 163 5.15 -16.69 1.21
CA ILE A 163 6.50 -17.20 1.48
C ILE A 163 6.73 -18.47 0.65
N GLU A 164 7.83 -18.50 -0.06
CA GLU A 164 8.26 -19.68 -0.83
C GLU A 164 9.57 -20.22 -0.26
N LEU A 165 9.56 -21.51 0.00
CA LEU A 165 10.69 -22.27 0.50
C LEU A 165 11.18 -23.22 -0.57
N ASN A 166 12.47 -23.21 -0.85
CA ASN A 166 13.10 -24.16 -1.75
C ASN A 166 14.34 -24.75 -1.05
N ALA A 167 14.42 -26.04 -0.98
CA ALA A 167 15.61 -26.74 -0.50
C ALA A 167 16.07 -27.74 -1.54
N GLY A 168 17.38 -27.89 -1.71
CA GLY A 168 17.99 -28.82 -2.63
C GLY A 168 19.21 -29.50 -2.02
N SER A 169 19.24 -30.83 -2.04
CA SER A 169 20.37 -31.64 -1.61
C SER A 169 21.34 -31.90 -2.76
N ALA A 170 22.61 -32.05 -2.45
CA ALA A 170 23.62 -32.50 -3.40
C ALA A 170 23.30 -33.91 -4.02
N THR A 171 22.47 -34.71 -3.36
CA THR A 171 22.01 -36.00 -3.84
C THR A 171 20.78 -35.94 -4.75
N GLY A 172 20.30 -34.73 -5.08
CA GLY A 172 19.16 -34.53 -5.98
C GLY A 172 17.78 -34.56 -5.30
N ILE A 173 17.72 -34.63 -3.96
CA ILE A 173 16.47 -34.43 -3.22
C ILE A 173 16.10 -32.95 -3.25
N THR A 174 14.85 -32.67 -3.55
CA THR A 174 14.31 -31.29 -3.54
C THR A 174 13.09 -31.23 -2.62
N ALA A 175 12.93 -30.12 -1.93
CA ALA A 175 11.72 -29.79 -1.20
C ALA A 175 11.24 -28.40 -1.63
N HIS A 176 9.94 -28.27 -1.82
CA HIS A 176 9.30 -27.02 -2.21
C HIS A 176 8.06 -26.80 -1.36
N GLY A 177 7.96 -25.63 -0.77
CA GLY A 177 6.81 -25.20 0.03
C GLY A 177 6.40 -23.78 -0.34
N ARG A 178 5.09 -23.54 -0.31
CA ARG A 178 4.52 -22.21 -0.57
C ARG A 178 3.34 -22.00 0.37
N GLU A 179 3.42 -20.98 1.19
CA GLU A 179 2.41 -20.68 2.20
C GLU A 179 2.20 -19.19 2.35
N ARG A 180 0.97 -18.79 2.70
CA ARG A 180 0.63 -17.39 2.90
C ARG A 180 0.61 -17.08 4.39
N GLU A 181 1.55 -16.24 4.79
CA GLU A 181 1.71 -15.81 6.17
C GLU A 181 1.03 -14.46 6.43
N ASN A 182 0.40 -14.38 7.58
CA ASN A 182 -0.32 -13.20 8.02
C ASN A 182 0.35 -12.61 9.26
N GLY A 183 0.20 -11.30 9.41
CA GLY A 183 0.79 -10.61 10.54
C GLY A 183 0.33 -9.17 10.64
N TRP A 184 1.12 -8.38 11.33
CA TRP A 184 0.87 -6.96 11.53
C TRP A 184 2.03 -6.11 11.02
N LEU A 185 1.72 -4.84 10.76
CA LEU A 185 2.73 -3.85 10.41
C LEU A 185 2.57 -2.59 11.26
N VAL A 186 3.70 -1.94 11.52
CA VAL A 186 3.76 -0.55 11.94
C VAL A 186 4.73 0.20 11.03
N SER A 187 4.41 1.46 10.76
CA SER A 187 5.20 2.28 9.85
C SER A 187 5.28 3.70 10.36
N ALA A 188 6.35 4.39 10.00
CA ALA A 188 6.50 5.82 10.18
C ALA A 188 7.03 6.44 8.88
N GLY A 189 6.53 7.62 8.55
CA GLY A 189 6.94 8.29 7.32
C GLY A 189 6.78 9.80 7.38
N LEU A 190 7.47 10.43 6.44
CA LEU A 190 7.43 11.85 6.17
C LEU A 190 7.05 12.04 4.71
N GLU A 191 6.07 12.87 4.44
CA GLU A 191 5.67 13.27 3.09
C GLU A 191 5.78 14.78 2.91
N SER A 192 6.15 15.18 1.71
CA SER A 192 6.20 16.58 1.28
C SER A 192 5.41 16.75 0.00
N ARG A 193 4.61 17.79 -0.05
CA ARG A 193 3.90 18.18 -1.25
C ARG A 193 4.85 18.97 -2.16
N ILE A 194 5.18 18.41 -3.32
CA ILE A 194 6.09 19.04 -4.30
C ILE A 194 5.31 19.99 -5.22
N ILE A 195 4.14 19.57 -5.68
CA ILE A 195 3.21 20.31 -6.51
C ILE A 195 1.81 20.14 -5.88
N SER A 196 0.82 20.90 -6.33
CA SER A 196 -0.52 20.94 -5.74
C SER A 196 -1.12 19.55 -5.41
N ASN A 197 -0.86 18.56 -6.22
CA ASN A 197 -1.41 17.22 -6.09
C ASN A 197 -0.35 16.09 -6.07
N VAL A 198 0.93 16.43 -6.19
CA VAL A 198 2.02 15.43 -6.17
C VAL A 198 2.73 15.47 -4.83
N VAL A 199 2.80 14.32 -4.21
CA VAL A 199 3.38 14.11 -2.89
C VAL A 199 4.55 13.14 -3.01
N PHE A 200 5.71 13.53 -2.50
CA PHE A 200 6.87 12.66 -2.33
C PHE A 200 7.04 12.34 -0.85
N GLY A 201 7.44 11.11 -0.53
CA GLY A 201 7.64 10.68 0.85
C GLY A 201 8.73 9.65 1.01
N LEU A 202 9.14 9.50 2.26
CA LEU A 202 10.00 8.43 2.74
C LEU A 202 9.27 7.70 3.86
N GLU A 203 9.31 6.39 3.85
CA GLU A 203 8.61 5.56 4.82
C GLU A 203 9.47 4.38 5.25
N TYR A 204 9.48 4.13 6.55
CA TYR A 204 10.02 2.94 7.15
C TYR A 204 8.89 2.06 7.64
N ASN A 205 8.94 0.76 7.31
CA ASN A 205 7.97 -0.22 7.74
C ASN A 205 8.66 -1.33 8.52
N TYR A 206 8.05 -1.70 9.64
CA TYR A 206 8.35 -2.91 10.39
C TYR A 206 7.15 -3.85 10.27
N ILE A 207 7.37 -5.04 9.75
CA ILE A 207 6.36 -6.04 9.48
C ILE A 207 6.75 -7.31 10.22
N SER A 208 5.83 -7.84 11.02
CA SER A 208 5.99 -9.10 11.74
C SER A 208 4.94 -10.07 11.26
N LEU A 209 5.37 -11.10 10.55
CA LEU A 209 4.52 -12.20 10.10
C LEU A 209 4.53 -13.31 11.13
N SER A 210 3.41 -14.03 11.27
CA SER A 210 3.31 -15.17 12.18
C SER A 210 4.28 -16.26 11.77
N SER A 211 4.78 -16.97 12.75
CA SER A 211 5.64 -18.13 12.53
C SER A 211 4.76 -19.38 12.49
N GLU A 212 4.83 -20.10 11.39
CA GLU A 212 4.17 -21.40 11.28
C GLU A 212 5.17 -22.49 10.92
N ARG A 213 4.74 -23.74 11.14
CA ARG A 213 5.51 -24.91 10.74
C ARG A 213 5.25 -25.20 9.28
N PHE A 214 6.27 -25.05 8.46
CA PHE A 214 6.21 -25.48 7.06
C PHE A 214 6.41 -26.98 6.97
N SER A 215 5.39 -27.68 6.46
CA SER A 215 5.46 -29.10 6.15
C SER A 215 5.40 -29.26 4.63
N THR A 216 6.50 -29.68 4.03
CA THR A 216 6.63 -29.86 2.59
C THR A 216 6.83 -31.32 2.24
N LEU A 217 6.42 -31.73 1.04
CA LEU A 217 6.73 -33.04 0.49
C LEU A 217 8.07 -32.95 -0.24
N THR A 218 8.97 -33.88 0.07
CA THR A 218 10.23 -34.02 -0.67
C THR A 218 10.02 -34.78 -1.96
N GLY A 219 10.63 -34.31 -3.03
CA GLY A 219 10.67 -34.96 -4.34
C GLY A 219 12.11 -35.23 -4.79
N GLY A 220 12.30 -35.94 -5.90
CA GLY A 220 13.61 -36.20 -6.49
C GLY A 220 13.89 -37.68 -6.72
N ILE A 221 15.17 -38.05 -6.98
CA ILE A 221 15.61 -39.39 -7.35
C ILE A 221 15.33 -40.40 -6.25
N THR A 222 15.41 -40.00 -5.01
CA THR A 222 14.98 -40.77 -3.83
C THR A 222 13.96 -39.93 -3.06
N PRO A 223 12.63 -40.19 -3.23
CA PRO A 223 11.63 -39.51 -2.46
C PRO A 223 11.88 -39.73 -0.96
N GLY A 224 12.20 -38.68 -0.24
CA GLY A 224 12.29 -38.68 1.21
C GLY A 224 10.92 -38.52 1.85
N GLY A 225 10.85 -38.62 3.17
CA GLY A 225 9.66 -38.31 3.94
C GLY A 225 9.32 -36.78 3.90
N PRO A 226 8.35 -36.35 4.67
CA PRO A 226 8.04 -34.90 4.78
C PRO A 226 9.24 -34.13 5.32
N PHE A 227 9.49 -32.96 4.76
CA PHE A 227 10.47 -32.01 5.27
C PHE A 227 9.72 -30.98 6.13
N ASN A 228 10.03 -30.94 7.40
CA ASN A 228 9.43 -30.00 8.35
C ASN A 228 10.51 -29.01 8.82
N ALA A 229 10.25 -27.73 8.61
CA ALA A 229 11.07 -26.68 9.13
C ALA A 229 10.18 -25.71 9.93
N ASP A 230 10.57 -25.43 11.16
CA ASP A 230 9.97 -24.36 11.93
C ASP A 230 10.69 -23.06 11.58
N ILE A 231 9.98 -22.13 10.93
CA ILE A 231 10.50 -20.78 10.67
C ILE A 231 10.00 -19.91 11.80
N GLY A 232 10.94 -19.40 12.60
CA GLY A 232 10.66 -18.44 13.65
C GLY A 232 10.12 -17.13 13.08
N ASN A 233 9.67 -16.24 13.94
CA ASN A 233 9.06 -14.96 13.56
C ASN A 233 9.80 -14.30 12.41
N LEU A 234 9.11 -14.21 11.26
CA LEU A 234 9.64 -13.55 10.08
C LEU A 234 9.41 -12.05 10.23
N ASN A 235 10.41 -11.37 10.78
CA ASN A 235 10.40 -9.91 10.89
C ASN A 235 11.06 -9.31 9.67
N MET A 236 10.30 -8.53 8.91
CA MET A 236 10.77 -7.83 7.73
C MET A 236 10.77 -6.33 7.97
N GLN A 237 11.82 -5.67 7.57
CA GLN A 237 11.96 -4.23 7.63
C GLN A 237 12.10 -3.70 6.21
N THR A 238 11.45 -2.58 5.91
CA THR A 238 11.60 -1.93 4.60
C THR A 238 11.81 -0.43 4.76
N PHE A 239 12.61 0.13 3.87
CA PHE A 239 12.73 1.57 3.71
C PHE A 239 12.44 1.92 2.26
N VAL A 240 11.43 2.76 2.04
CA VAL A 240 10.91 3.07 0.72
C VAL A 240 10.77 4.57 0.48
N ALA A 241 11.06 4.97 -0.76
CA ALA A 241 10.64 6.25 -1.31
C ALA A 241 9.26 6.07 -1.95
N ARG A 242 8.38 7.04 -1.74
CA ARG A 242 6.98 7.05 -2.18
C ARG A 242 6.73 8.24 -3.09
N LEU A 243 5.94 8.03 -4.13
CA LEU A 243 5.42 9.09 -4.99
C LEU A 243 3.92 8.87 -5.14
N SER A 244 3.11 9.87 -4.78
CA SER A 244 1.66 9.77 -4.76
C SER A 244 1.02 10.96 -5.46
N ILE A 245 -0.14 10.72 -6.07
CA ILE A 245 -1.02 11.77 -6.58
C ILE A 245 -2.24 11.83 -5.66
N LEU A 246 -2.49 12.98 -5.08
CA LEU A 246 -3.61 13.25 -4.20
C LEU A 246 -4.76 13.89 -4.99
N PHE A 247 -5.92 13.26 -4.95
CA PHE A 247 -7.17 13.73 -5.53
C PHE A 247 -8.06 14.26 -4.39
N GLY A 248 -7.96 15.54 -4.14
CA GLY A 248 -8.77 16.23 -3.13
C GLY A 248 -9.86 17.09 -3.75
N PRO A 249 -10.81 17.61 -2.96
CA PRO A 249 -11.70 18.64 -3.43
C PRO A 249 -10.85 19.83 -3.86
N ASN A 250 -10.83 20.11 -5.17
CA ASN A 250 -10.24 21.32 -5.69
C ASN A 250 -11.02 22.50 -5.15
N ALA A 251 -10.39 23.40 -4.43
CA ALA A 251 -10.95 24.71 -4.13
C ALA A 251 -11.09 25.45 -5.46
N CYS A 252 -12.19 25.24 -6.14
CA CYS A 252 -12.61 26.09 -7.24
C CYS A 252 -13.08 27.43 -6.64
N CYS A 253 -12.15 28.26 -6.23
CA CYS A 253 -12.39 29.70 -6.33
C CYS A 253 -12.32 30.00 -7.84
N SER A 254 -13.45 29.88 -8.55
CA SER A 254 -13.57 30.60 -9.81
C SER A 254 -13.42 32.08 -9.44
N GLU A 255 -12.29 32.67 -9.79
CA GLU A 255 -12.20 34.09 -9.89
C GLU A 255 -13.36 34.54 -10.78
N GLY A 256 -14.39 35.09 -10.13
CA GLY A 256 -15.43 35.82 -10.86
C GLY A 256 -14.71 36.88 -11.66
N VAL A 257 -14.71 36.70 -12.98
CA VAL A 257 -14.29 37.74 -13.92
C VAL A 257 -15.14 38.96 -13.59
N LEU A 258 -14.56 39.90 -12.85
CA LEU A 258 -15.11 41.23 -12.70
C LEU A 258 -15.11 41.80 -14.11
N GLY A 259 -16.26 41.71 -14.78
CA GLY A 259 -16.52 42.45 -16.00
C GLY A 259 -16.34 43.92 -15.69
N LYS A 260 -15.30 44.51 -16.24
CA LYS A 260 -15.19 45.96 -16.33
C LYS A 260 -16.31 46.44 -17.25
N TYR A 261 -17.23 47.20 -16.69
CA TYR A 261 -18.08 48.16 -17.41
C TYR A 261 -17.66 49.57 -17.01
#